data_5c358f00f93dc0cb5a93421e534bece4
#
_entry.id   5c358f00f93dc0cb5a93421e534bece4
#
_cell.length_a   1.000
_cell.length_b   1.000
_cell.length_c   1.000
_cell.angle_alpha   90.00
_cell.angle_beta   90.00
_cell.angle_gamma   90.00
#
_symmetry.space_group_name_H-M   'P 1'
#
loop_
_entity.id
_entity.type
_entity.pdbx_description
1 polymer ?
#
loop_
_entity_poly.entity_id
_entity_poly.type
_entity_poly.pdbx_seq_one_letter_code
_entity_poly.pdbx_strand_id
1 'polypeptide(L)'
;MEIAAAQSTWGISSGVFLTGYAIIAVAVLVASLRARAALADPGGGAAEPDRERHPHDLAYLNGGDTLAVYSALSAMHLRGTITSERGVVRAVGRLDDRVDGLERAIHQSTASGARLQRLTNYYAVCGELAATRKRLIAAGLLLSDEQRSRIRRVGLWMVTVAVLGLLRVLAGVAEVRPVGFLTAMLLVVTAIAVVLLVAAPRRTKQGDRTLARLRDEQHDLSPGMRPDWTVYGPEGAALSVGIFGTGAMWASDPAFADGLALQRNTNASGGGEGGSFGDSDSGGGGGGGCGGGCGGGS
;
A
#
# COMPACT_ATOMS: atom_id res chain seq x y z
N MET A 1 -23.76 29.06 48.49
CA MET A 1 -22.79 27.96 48.41
C MET A 1 -23.46 26.75 47.71
N GLU A 2 -24.05 26.95 46.54
CA GLU A 2 -24.90 25.95 45.82
C GLU A 2 -24.71 25.96 44.29
N ILE A 3 -23.49 26.07 43.80
CA ILE A 3 -23.25 26.07 42.35
C ILE A 3 -22.48 24.81 41.91
N ALA A 4 -22.09 23.91 42.82
CA ALA A 4 -21.25 22.75 42.49
C ALA A 4 -22.04 21.45 42.21
N ALA A 5 -23.33 21.41 42.47
CA ALA A 5 -24.11 20.12 42.36
C ALA A 5 -24.72 19.82 41.00
N ALA A 6 -24.67 20.73 40.03
CA ALA A 6 -25.38 20.61 38.75
C ALA A 6 -24.53 20.06 37.57
N GLN A 7 -23.33 19.55 37.78
CA GLN A 7 -22.41 19.17 36.70
C GLN A 7 -22.10 17.66 36.54
N SER A 8 -22.88 16.82 37.17
CA SER A 8 -22.66 15.38 37.07
C SER A 8 -23.69 14.71 36.16
N THR A 9 -23.26 14.19 35.00
CA THR A 9 -24.01 13.22 34.20
C THR A 9 -23.57 11.84 34.68
N TRP A 10 -24.46 10.99 35.14
CA TRP A 10 -24.16 9.69 35.76
C TRP A 10 -23.31 9.78 37.04
N GLY A 11 -23.40 10.86 37.79
CA GLY A 11 -22.65 11.04 39.06
C GLY A 11 -21.17 11.45 38.89
N ILE A 12 -20.66 11.59 37.67
CA ILE A 12 -19.27 11.96 37.38
C ILE A 12 -19.20 13.40 36.85
N SER A 13 -18.38 14.25 37.46
CA SER A 13 -18.19 15.60 36.98
C SER A 13 -17.59 15.63 35.56
N SER A 14 -18.02 16.57 34.73
CA SER A 14 -17.61 16.69 33.33
C SER A 14 -16.07 16.75 33.17
N GLY A 15 -15.36 17.40 34.08
CA GLY A 15 -13.89 17.50 34.06
C GLY A 15 -13.19 16.17 34.36
N VAL A 16 -13.69 15.41 35.34
CA VAL A 16 -13.11 14.08 35.68
C VAL A 16 -13.33 13.09 34.55
N PHE A 17 -14.49 13.11 33.91
CA PHE A 17 -14.73 12.27 32.73
C PHE A 17 -13.78 12.65 31.58
N LEU A 18 -13.63 13.92 31.30
CA LEU A 18 -12.79 14.39 30.18
C LEU A 18 -11.32 13.99 30.36
N THR A 19 -10.77 14.18 31.57
CA THR A 19 -9.40 13.74 31.89
C THR A 19 -9.24 12.23 31.81
N GLY A 20 -10.18 11.47 32.37
CA GLY A 20 -10.18 10.00 32.27
C GLY A 20 -10.28 9.51 30.81
N TYR A 21 -11.14 10.11 30.01
CA TYR A 21 -11.28 9.79 28.59
C TYR A 21 -10.00 10.11 27.82
N ALA A 22 -9.35 11.27 28.08
CA ALA A 22 -8.07 11.62 27.48
C ALA A 22 -6.98 10.61 27.81
N ILE A 23 -6.86 10.23 29.08
CA ILE A 23 -5.87 9.24 29.51
C ILE A 23 -6.10 7.90 28.83
N ILE A 24 -7.35 7.41 28.78
CA ILE A 24 -7.69 6.15 28.10
C ILE A 24 -7.38 6.24 26.61
N ALA A 25 -7.76 7.34 25.94
CA ALA A 25 -7.48 7.54 24.52
C ALA A 25 -5.98 7.51 24.22
N VAL A 26 -5.17 8.21 25.02
CA VAL A 26 -3.70 8.20 24.89
C VAL A 26 -3.12 6.83 25.18
N ALA A 27 -3.57 6.14 26.23
CA ALA A 27 -3.09 4.80 26.57
C ALA A 27 -3.38 3.79 25.46
N VAL A 28 -4.61 3.80 24.91
CA VAL A 28 -4.99 2.94 23.79
C VAL A 28 -4.22 3.30 22.53
N LEU A 29 -3.98 4.58 22.26
CA LEU A 29 -3.16 5.04 21.14
C LEU A 29 -1.72 4.51 21.25
N VAL A 30 -1.08 4.71 22.39
CA VAL A 30 0.30 4.25 22.64
C VAL A 30 0.38 2.72 22.55
N ALA A 31 -0.55 2.00 23.14
CA ALA A 31 -0.63 0.54 23.03
C ALA A 31 -0.80 0.09 21.60
N SER A 32 -1.67 0.76 20.81
CA SER A 32 -1.89 0.49 19.40
C SER A 32 -0.65 0.72 18.56
N LEU A 33 0.06 1.81 18.79
CA LEU A 33 1.30 2.13 18.07
C LEU A 33 2.43 1.14 18.41
N ARG A 34 2.59 0.76 19.68
CA ARG A 34 3.57 -0.25 20.10
C ARG A 34 3.26 -1.63 19.53
N ALA A 35 2.02 -2.07 19.59
CA ALA A 35 1.58 -3.34 19.02
C ALA A 35 1.82 -3.38 17.50
N ARG A 36 1.54 -2.29 16.78
CA ARG A 36 1.86 -2.15 15.35
C ARG A 36 3.34 -2.23 15.07
N ALA A 37 4.16 -1.52 15.87
CA ALA A 37 5.61 -1.53 15.71
C ALA A 37 6.20 -2.93 15.94
N ALA A 38 5.70 -3.67 16.93
CA ALA A 38 6.12 -5.03 17.22
C ALA A 38 5.70 -6.03 16.11
N LEU A 39 4.48 -5.89 15.57
CA LEU A 39 3.99 -6.75 14.50
C LEU A 39 4.66 -6.44 13.14
N ALA A 40 5.10 -5.20 12.93
CA ALA A 40 5.82 -4.80 11.71
C ALA A 40 7.30 -5.21 11.71
N ASP A 41 7.83 -5.66 12.84
CA ASP A 41 9.23 -6.08 13.00
C ASP A 41 9.27 -7.51 13.58
N PRO A 42 9.07 -8.56 12.74
CA PRO A 42 9.02 -9.95 13.21
C PRO A 42 10.37 -10.50 13.69
N GLY A 43 11.44 -9.67 13.79
CA GLY A 43 12.73 -10.05 14.42
C GLY A 43 13.57 -11.08 13.66
N GLY A 44 13.12 -11.53 12.50
CA GLY A 44 13.86 -12.44 11.62
C GLY A 44 14.68 -11.66 10.60
N GLY A 45 15.92 -12.11 10.32
CA GLY A 45 16.67 -11.58 9.17
C GLY A 45 15.88 -11.83 7.89
N ALA A 46 15.52 -10.74 7.17
CA ALA A 46 14.91 -10.90 5.86
C ALA A 46 15.93 -11.47 4.88
N ALA A 47 15.52 -12.47 4.12
CA ALA A 47 16.30 -12.91 2.98
C ALA A 47 16.29 -11.83 1.89
N GLU A 48 17.42 -11.58 1.28
CA GLU A 48 17.50 -10.66 0.14
C GLU A 48 16.70 -11.24 -1.04
N PRO A 49 15.86 -10.43 -1.71
CA PRO A 49 15.13 -10.89 -2.88
C PRO A 49 16.08 -11.38 -3.96
N ASP A 50 15.81 -12.55 -4.52
CA ASP A 50 16.58 -13.10 -5.65
C ASP A 50 16.22 -12.32 -6.93
N ARG A 51 17.03 -11.28 -7.23
CA ARG A 51 16.79 -10.35 -8.35
C ARG A 51 17.00 -11.00 -9.70
N GLU A 52 17.88 -12.01 -9.78
CA GLU A 52 18.18 -12.69 -11.04
C GLU A 52 17.02 -13.59 -11.48
N ARG A 53 16.37 -14.24 -10.51
CA ARG A 53 15.23 -15.13 -10.79
C ARG A 53 13.89 -14.41 -10.83
N HIS A 54 13.75 -13.35 -10.02
CA HIS A 54 12.48 -12.67 -9.83
C HIS A 54 12.66 -11.15 -9.84
N PRO A 55 12.92 -10.52 -10.99
CA PRO A 55 13.21 -9.08 -11.09
C PRO A 55 12.01 -8.22 -10.67
N HIS A 56 10.78 -8.74 -10.79
CA HIS A 56 9.56 -8.01 -10.48
C HIS A 56 9.14 -8.07 -9.01
N ASP A 57 9.82 -8.86 -8.17
CA ASP A 57 9.54 -8.97 -6.73
C ASP A 57 9.75 -7.63 -6.01
N LEU A 58 10.77 -6.85 -6.43
CA LEU A 58 11.01 -5.51 -5.89
C LEU A 58 9.90 -4.52 -6.26
N ALA A 59 9.39 -4.62 -7.47
CA ALA A 59 8.27 -3.81 -7.91
C ALA A 59 7.00 -4.15 -7.09
N TYR A 60 6.77 -5.44 -6.85
CA TYR A 60 5.69 -5.90 -5.98
C TYR A 60 5.85 -5.37 -4.55
N LEU A 61 7.07 -5.44 -4.01
CA LEU A 61 7.38 -4.89 -2.69
C LEU A 61 7.10 -3.39 -2.63
N ASN A 62 7.46 -2.63 -3.67
CA ASN A 62 7.32 -1.17 -3.70
C ASN A 62 5.89 -0.68 -3.95
N GLY A 63 5.15 -1.26 -4.89
CA GLY A 63 3.83 -0.77 -5.30
C GLY A 63 2.76 -1.85 -5.49
N GLY A 64 3.01 -3.10 -5.04
CA GLY A 64 2.05 -4.20 -5.14
C GLY A 64 1.84 -4.69 -6.57
N ASP A 65 0.66 -5.27 -6.81
CA ASP A 65 0.29 -5.93 -8.05
C ASP A 65 0.48 -5.03 -9.27
N THR A 66 0.04 -3.80 -9.18
CA THR A 66 0.07 -2.83 -10.28
C THR A 66 1.50 -2.49 -10.70
N LEU A 67 2.38 -2.20 -9.73
CA LEU A 67 3.76 -1.83 -10.06
C LEU A 67 4.58 -3.02 -10.55
N ALA A 68 4.29 -4.24 -10.06
CA ALA A 68 4.90 -5.46 -10.58
C ALA A 68 4.55 -5.68 -12.06
N VAL A 69 3.28 -5.46 -12.44
CA VAL A 69 2.85 -5.51 -13.83
C VAL A 69 3.55 -4.43 -14.66
N TYR A 70 3.69 -3.20 -14.16
CA TYR A 70 4.39 -2.13 -14.89
C TYR A 70 5.88 -2.42 -15.09
N SER A 71 6.54 -2.97 -14.07
CA SER A 71 7.93 -3.42 -14.17
C SER A 71 8.09 -4.50 -15.25
N ALA A 72 7.19 -5.49 -15.28
CA ALA A 72 7.19 -6.53 -16.30
C ALA A 72 6.95 -5.97 -17.70
N LEU A 73 5.98 -5.07 -17.84
CA LEU A 73 5.69 -4.41 -19.12
C LEU A 73 6.87 -3.58 -19.63
N SER A 74 7.62 -2.90 -18.75
CA SER A 74 8.80 -2.13 -19.13
C SER A 74 9.90 -3.03 -19.70
N ALA A 75 10.17 -4.18 -19.08
CA ALA A 75 11.11 -5.17 -19.60
C ALA A 75 10.65 -5.76 -20.94
N MET A 76 9.38 -6.14 -21.04
CA MET A 76 8.79 -6.71 -22.27
C MET A 76 8.78 -5.69 -23.42
N HIS A 77 8.55 -4.40 -23.14
CA HIS A 77 8.60 -3.33 -24.14
C HIS A 77 10.00 -3.22 -24.75
N LEU A 78 11.05 -3.17 -23.95
CA LEU A 78 12.43 -3.12 -24.43
C LEU A 78 12.84 -4.38 -25.19
N ARG A 79 12.28 -5.54 -24.86
CA ARG A 79 12.49 -6.77 -25.64
C ARG A 79 11.66 -6.80 -26.94
N GLY A 80 10.78 -5.83 -27.16
CA GLY A 80 9.89 -5.79 -28.33
C GLY A 80 8.81 -6.89 -28.34
N THR A 81 8.50 -7.48 -27.16
CA THR A 81 7.53 -8.57 -27.03
C THR A 81 6.10 -8.08 -26.80
N ILE A 82 5.92 -6.79 -26.58
CA ILE A 82 4.61 -6.14 -26.47
C ILE A 82 4.58 -4.81 -27.22
N THR A 83 3.36 -4.39 -27.58
CA THR A 83 3.05 -3.01 -28.00
C THR A 83 1.95 -2.45 -27.10
N SER A 84 1.98 -1.14 -26.88
CA SER A 84 0.96 -0.45 -26.08
C SER A 84 0.40 0.75 -26.83
N GLU A 85 -0.91 0.83 -26.94
CA GLU A 85 -1.62 1.96 -27.51
C GLU A 85 -2.88 2.28 -26.71
N ARG A 86 -3.03 3.53 -26.28
CA ARG A 86 -4.22 4.04 -25.55
C ARG A 86 -4.67 3.17 -24.40
N GLY A 87 -3.71 2.66 -23.63
CA GLY A 87 -3.97 1.80 -22.47
C GLY A 87 -4.35 0.36 -22.81
N VAL A 88 -4.19 -0.06 -24.07
CA VAL A 88 -4.32 -1.45 -24.50
C VAL A 88 -2.94 -2.02 -24.77
N VAL A 89 -2.62 -3.13 -24.14
CA VAL A 89 -1.39 -3.88 -24.34
C VAL A 89 -1.66 -5.10 -25.21
N ARG A 90 -0.79 -5.35 -26.17
CA ARG A 90 -0.88 -6.49 -27.09
C ARG A 90 0.46 -7.21 -27.16
N ALA A 91 0.43 -8.52 -27.02
CA ALA A 91 1.60 -9.36 -27.23
C ALA A 91 2.03 -9.36 -28.71
N VAL A 92 3.35 -9.31 -28.93
CA VAL A 92 3.98 -9.36 -30.26
C VAL A 92 5.15 -10.33 -30.19
N GLY A 93 5.35 -11.08 -31.26
CA GLY A 93 6.50 -12.01 -31.34
C GLY A 93 6.42 -13.19 -30.38
N ARG A 94 7.56 -13.86 -30.21
CA ARG A 94 7.72 -14.99 -29.30
C ARG A 94 8.48 -14.55 -28.05
N LEU A 95 8.07 -15.10 -26.92
CA LEU A 95 8.78 -14.95 -25.67
C LEU A 95 10.00 -15.90 -25.64
N ASP A 96 11.07 -15.46 -25.03
CA ASP A 96 12.25 -16.32 -24.76
C ASP A 96 11.90 -17.32 -23.62
N ASP A 97 12.51 -18.50 -23.62
CA ASP A 97 12.25 -19.54 -22.60
C ASP A 97 12.73 -19.14 -21.19
N ARG A 98 13.64 -18.18 -21.10
CA ARG A 98 14.23 -17.68 -19.84
C ARG A 98 13.47 -16.53 -19.17
N VAL A 99 12.28 -16.23 -19.66
CA VAL A 99 11.48 -15.11 -19.15
C VAL A 99 10.78 -15.47 -17.84
N ASP A 100 10.65 -14.48 -16.94
CA ASP A 100 9.97 -14.65 -15.66
C ASP A 100 8.50 -15.08 -15.83
N GLY A 101 7.96 -15.79 -14.83
CA GLY A 101 6.61 -16.31 -14.85
C GLY A 101 5.55 -15.22 -15.05
N LEU A 102 5.75 -14.04 -14.45
CA LEU A 102 4.84 -12.91 -14.57
C LEU A 102 4.80 -12.36 -16.01
N GLU A 103 5.95 -12.20 -16.67
CA GLU A 103 6.01 -11.74 -18.06
C GLU A 103 5.34 -12.75 -18.99
N ARG A 104 5.53 -14.06 -18.77
CA ARG A 104 4.87 -15.13 -19.52
C ARG A 104 3.35 -15.08 -19.37
N ALA A 105 2.87 -14.90 -18.13
CA ALA A 105 1.44 -14.78 -17.85
C ALA A 105 0.81 -13.54 -18.52
N ILE A 106 1.53 -12.39 -18.50
CA ILE A 106 1.10 -11.17 -19.17
C ILE A 106 1.06 -11.39 -20.68
N HIS A 107 2.09 -11.96 -21.31
CA HIS A 107 2.14 -12.20 -22.74
C HIS A 107 0.98 -13.09 -23.20
N GLN A 108 0.69 -14.17 -22.49
CA GLN A 108 -0.45 -15.05 -22.78
C GLN A 108 -1.79 -14.31 -22.68
N SER A 109 -1.94 -13.48 -21.64
CA SER A 109 -3.17 -12.73 -21.37
C SER A 109 -3.40 -11.59 -22.37
N THR A 110 -2.35 -11.11 -23.04
CA THR A 110 -2.39 -9.97 -23.98
C THR A 110 -2.39 -10.39 -25.46
N ALA A 111 -2.45 -11.69 -25.77
CA ALA A 111 -2.42 -12.20 -27.14
C ALA A 111 -3.52 -11.60 -28.05
N SER A 112 -4.72 -11.40 -27.52
CA SER A 112 -5.85 -10.74 -28.20
C SER A 112 -5.97 -9.23 -27.93
N GLY A 113 -5.03 -8.67 -27.16
CA GLY A 113 -5.09 -7.32 -26.63
C GLY A 113 -5.89 -7.23 -25.33
N ALA A 114 -5.31 -6.62 -24.32
CA ALA A 114 -5.90 -6.44 -23.01
C ALA A 114 -5.72 -5.01 -22.50
N ARG A 115 -6.74 -4.48 -21.81
CA ARG A 115 -6.62 -3.17 -21.16
C ARG A 115 -5.69 -3.29 -19.95
N LEU A 116 -4.76 -2.36 -19.83
CA LEU A 116 -3.80 -2.28 -18.73
C LEU A 116 -4.46 -2.45 -17.34
N GLN A 117 -5.55 -1.71 -17.10
CA GLN A 117 -6.29 -1.73 -15.83
C GLN A 117 -6.88 -3.10 -15.46
N ARG A 118 -7.03 -4.01 -16.44
CA ARG A 118 -7.58 -5.36 -16.22
C ARG A 118 -6.51 -6.44 -16.15
N LEU A 119 -5.25 -6.12 -16.43
CA LEU A 119 -4.17 -7.12 -16.47
C LEU A 119 -4.00 -7.84 -15.13
N THR A 120 -4.10 -7.13 -14.03
CA THR A 120 -4.04 -7.69 -12.68
C THR A 120 -5.19 -8.66 -12.36
N ASN A 121 -6.27 -8.65 -13.13
CA ASN A 121 -7.46 -9.50 -12.91
C ASN A 121 -7.45 -10.78 -13.74
N TYR A 122 -6.50 -10.93 -14.67
CA TYR A 122 -6.40 -12.18 -15.44
C TYR A 122 -5.88 -13.31 -14.54
N TYR A 123 -6.51 -14.48 -14.65
CA TYR A 123 -6.22 -15.62 -13.77
C TYR A 123 -4.74 -16.01 -13.74
N ALA A 124 -4.08 -16.08 -14.91
CA ALA A 124 -2.66 -16.39 -15.00
C ALA A 124 -1.79 -15.35 -14.30
N VAL A 125 -2.08 -14.04 -14.51
CA VAL A 125 -1.35 -12.93 -13.89
C VAL A 125 -1.59 -12.91 -12.36
N CYS A 126 -2.84 -13.09 -11.92
CA CYS A 126 -3.17 -13.23 -10.50
C CYS A 126 -2.40 -14.37 -9.82
N GLY A 127 -2.26 -15.52 -10.50
CA GLY A 127 -1.52 -16.67 -9.99
C GLY A 127 -0.06 -16.34 -9.71
N GLU A 128 0.62 -15.68 -10.66
CA GLU A 128 2.02 -15.28 -10.51
C GLU A 128 2.21 -14.16 -9.46
N LEU A 129 1.31 -13.18 -9.42
CA LEU A 129 1.32 -12.15 -8.38
C LEU A 129 1.10 -12.74 -6.99
N ALA A 130 0.24 -13.75 -6.85
CA ALA A 130 0.03 -14.46 -5.60
C ALA A 130 1.27 -15.28 -5.19
N ALA A 131 1.98 -15.89 -6.15
CA ALA A 131 3.25 -16.58 -5.92
C ALA A 131 4.35 -15.60 -5.46
N THR A 132 4.49 -14.45 -6.13
CA THR A 132 5.37 -13.34 -5.75
C THR A 132 5.08 -12.88 -4.32
N ARG A 133 3.82 -12.65 -3.99
CA ARG A 133 3.40 -12.28 -2.64
C ARG A 133 3.81 -13.31 -1.59
N LYS A 134 3.61 -14.60 -1.87
CA LYS A 134 4.01 -15.69 -0.95
C LYS A 134 5.52 -15.71 -0.74
N ARG A 135 6.33 -15.53 -1.81
CA ARG A 135 7.80 -15.45 -1.70
C ARG A 135 8.24 -14.29 -0.81
N LEU A 136 7.67 -13.10 -1.01
CA LEU A 136 8.01 -11.91 -0.22
C LEU A 136 7.57 -12.01 1.24
N ILE A 137 6.44 -12.67 1.53
CA ILE A 137 6.02 -12.98 2.90
C ILE A 137 6.99 -13.99 3.53
N ALA A 138 7.37 -15.03 2.82
CA ALA A 138 8.34 -16.02 3.31
C ALA A 138 9.72 -15.39 3.55
N ALA A 139 10.13 -14.43 2.72
CA ALA A 139 11.35 -13.63 2.91
C ALA A 139 11.25 -12.61 4.06
N GLY A 140 10.09 -12.45 4.71
CA GLY A 140 9.89 -11.49 5.79
C GLY A 140 9.83 -10.02 5.35
N LEU A 141 9.67 -9.74 4.06
CA LEU A 141 9.61 -8.39 3.50
C LEU A 141 8.19 -7.81 3.46
N LEU A 142 7.19 -8.69 3.35
CA LEU A 142 5.77 -8.33 3.41
C LEU A 142 5.08 -8.93 4.63
N LEU A 143 4.09 -8.20 5.13
CA LEU A 143 3.20 -8.67 6.19
C LEU A 143 2.20 -9.69 5.64
N SER A 144 2.04 -10.80 6.36
CA SER A 144 0.98 -11.77 6.06
C SER A 144 -0.41 -11.17 6.32
N ASP A 145 -1.45 -11.76 5.71
CA ASP A 145 -2.84 -11.31 5.94
C ASP A 145 -3.26 -11.47 7.39
N GLU A 146 -2.74 -12.49 8.06
CA GLU A 146 -2.99 -12.71 9.47
C GLU A 146 -2.37 -11.60 10.34
N GLN A 147 -1.14 -11.21 10.06
CA GLN A 147 -0.49 -10.09 10.75
C GLN A 147 -1.22 -8.77 10.49
N ARG A 148 -1.64 -8.52 9.24
CA ARG A 148 -2.44 -7.33 8.89
C ARG A 148 -3.80 -7.34 9.61
N SER A 149 -4.46 -8.50 9.72
CA SER A 149 -5.73 -8.61 10.43
C SER A 149 -5.55 -8.36 11.94
N ARG A 150 -4.44 -8.81 12.53
CA ARG A 150 -4.08 -8.49 13.93
C ARG A 150 -3.87 -6.99 14.13
N ILE A 151 -3.13 -6.33 13.22
CA ILE A 151 -2.92 -4.88 13.25
C ILE A 151 -4.26 -4.13 13.15
N ARG A 152 -5.16 -4.55 12.26
CA ARG A 152 -6.52 -3.98 12.16
C ARG A 152 -7.33 -4.17 13.44
N ARG A 153 -7.29 -5.36 14.04
CA ARG A 153 -7.98 -5.63 15.33
C ARG A 153 -7.50 -4.72 16.44
N VAL A 154 -6.20 -4.44 16.50
CA VAL A 154 -5.67 -3.46 17.46
C VAL A 154 -6.25 -2.06 17.20
N GLY A 155 -6.46 -1.67 15.93
CA GLY A 155 -7.13 -0.41 15.58
C GLY A 155 -8.60 -0.34 16.03
N LEU A 156 -9.31 -1.48 16.13
CA LEU A 156 -10.69 -1.51 16.61
C LEU A 156 -10.86 -1.05 18.07
N TRP A 157 -9.84 -1.22 18.91
CA TRP A 157 -9.88 -0.68 20.27
C TRP A 157 -10.05 0.84 20.29
N MET A 158 -9.44 1.54 19.31
CA MET A 158 -9.61 2.99 19.17
C MET A 158 -11.03 3.37 18.74
N VAL A 159 -11.68 2.52 17.94
CA VAL A 159 -13.10 2.70 17.57
C VAL A 159 -14.00 2.55 18.80
N THR A 160 -13.71 1.59 19.67
CA THR A 160 -14.46 1.42 20.94
C THR A 160 -14.37 2.68 21.81
N VAL A 161 -13.18 3.29 21.90
CA VAL A 161 -13.00 4.56 22.61
C VAL A 161 -13.80 5.68 21.95
N ALA A 162 -13.80 5.76 20.60
CA ALA A 162 -14.60 6.76 19.87
C ALA A 162 -16.11 6.58 20.09
N VAL A 163 -16.61 5.36 20.08
CA VAL A 163 -18.03 5.06 20.37
C VAL A 163 -18.41 5.44 21.78
N LEU A 164 -17.57 5.18 22.78
CA LEU A 164 -17.80 5.61 24.15
C LEU A 164 -17.90 7.14 24.25
N GLY A 165 -16.99 7.86 23.58
CA GLY A 165 -17.05 9.33 23.47
C GLY A 165 -18.32 9.84 22.80
N LEU A 166 -18.77 9.18 21.72
CA LEU A 166 -19.99 9.52 21.01
C LEU A 166 -21.23 9.36 21.90
N LEU A 167 -21.36 8.24 22.60
CA LEU A 167 -22.48 8.02 23.53
C LEU A 167 -22.54 9.10 24.61
N ARG A 168 -21.39 9.56 25.08
CA ARG A 168 -21.32 10.63 26.09
C ARG A 168 -21.70 12.00 25.50
N VAL A 169 -21.29 12.31 24.26
CA VAL A 169 -21.73 13.54 23.57
C VAL A 169 -23.24 13.54 23.39
N LEU A 170 -23.82 12.43 22.92
CA LEU A 170 -25.28 12.32 22.76
C LEU A 170 -26.04 12.52 24.07
N ALA A 171 -25.55 11.92 25.16
CA ALA A 171 -26.13 12.12 26.49
C ALA A 171 -26.02 13.60 26.96
N GLY A 172 -24.89 14.27 26.68
CA GLY A 172 -24.68 15.68 27.03
C GLY A 172 -25.57 16.64 26.22
N VAL A 173 -25.79 16.38 24.93
CA VAL A 173 -26.70 17.14 24.07
C VAL A 173 -28.15 16.99 24.54
N ALA A 174 -28.57 15.79 24.94
CA ALA A 174 -29.93 15.53 25.47
C ALA A 174 -30.21 16.32 26.77
N GLU A 175 -29.16 16.65 27.54
CA GLU A 175 -29.25 17.45 28.78
C GLU A 175 -28.98 18.97 28.56
N VAL A 176 -28.92 19.45 27.28
CA VAL A 176 -28.67 20.87 26.91
C VAL A 176 -27.40 21.44 27.57
N ARG A 177 -26.32 20.65 27.65
CA ARG A 177 -25.06 21.08 28.28
C ARG A 177 -24.03 21.52 27.24
N PRO A 178 -23.07 22.41 27.62
CA PRO A 178 -21.98 22.79 26.72
C PRO A 178 -21.02 21.60 26.48
N VAL A 179 -21.17 20.89 25.34
CA VAL A 179 -20.38 19.71 24.94
C VAL A 179 -19.25 20.05 23.95
N GLY A 180 -19.00 21.34 23.68
CA GLY A 180 -18.08 21.76 22.61
C GLY A 180 -16.69 21.16 22.69
N PHE A 181 -16.06 21.13 23.86
CA PHE A 181 -14.72 20.57 24.02
C PHE A 181 -14.70 19.05 23.88
N LEU A 182 -15.73 18.35 24.37
CA LEU A 182 -15.86 16.90 24.25
C LEU A 182 -16.07 16.50 22.77
N THR A 183 -16.85 17.31 22.02
CA THR A 183 -17.07 17.13 20.59
C THR A 183 -15.77 17.30 19.81
N ALA A 184 -14.98 18.34 20.09
CA ALA A 184 -13.68 18.54 19.46
C ALA A 184 -12.74 17.36 19.71
N MET A 185 -12.67 16.87 20.95
CA MET A 185 -11.85 15.73 21.32
C MET A 185 -12.33 14.43 20.65
N LEU A 186 -13.63 14.22 20.54
CA LEU A 186 -14.22 13.09 19.82
C LEU A 186 -13.83 13.11 18.34
N LEU A 187 -13.84 14.27 17.69
CA LEU A 187 -13.39 14.41 16.29
C LEU A 187 -11.93 14.00 16.13
N VAL A 188 -11.05 14.44 17.02
CA VAL A 188 -9.63 14.04 16.99
C VAL A 188 -9.46 12.54 17.17
N VAL A 189 -10.11 11.94 18.17
CA VAL A 189 -10.06 10.48 18.42
C VAL A 189 -10.59 9.71 17.23
N THR A 190 -11.69 10.16 16.61
CA THR A 190 -12.28 9.53 15.43
C THR A 190 -11.34 9.63 14.22
N ALA A 191 -10.74 10.79 13.98
CA ALA A 191 -9.76 10.97 12.91
C ALA A 191 -8.56 10.03 13.09
N ILE A 192 -8.02 9.93 14.30
CA ILE A 192 -6.94 8.99 14.64
C ILE A 192 -7.40 7.53 14.41
N ALA A 193 -8.60 7.15 14.84
CA ALA A 193 -9.14 5.81 14.65
C ALA A 193 -9.24 5.46 13.16
N VAL A 194 -9.75 6.38 12.33
CA VAL A 194 -9.84 6.20 10.86
C VAL A 194 -8.45 6.03 10.26
N VAL A 195 -7.50 6.92 10.59
CA VAL A 195 -6.11 6.80 10.11
C VAL A 195 -5.51 5.45 10.52
N LEU A 196 -5.70 5.02 11.76
CA LEU A 196 -5.22 3.72 12.22
C LEU A 196 -5.85 2.54 11.48
N LEU A 197 -7.10 2.61 11.06
CA LEU A 197 -7.77 1.54 10.33
C LEU A 197 -7.35 1.50 8.85
N VAL A 198 -7.23 2.67 8.23
CA VAL A 198 -6.89 2.80 6.80
C VAL A 198 -5.40 2.59 6.57
N ALA A 199 -4.53 3.19 7.39
CA ALA A 199 -3.08 3.11 7.26
C ALA A 199 -2.50 1.82 7.85
N ALA A 200 -3.01 0.65 7.45
CA ALA A 200 -2.38 -0.62 7.78
C ALA A 200 -1.17 -0.83 6.86
N PRO A 201 0.07 -0.90 7.39
CA PRO A 201 1.26 -1.07 6.57
C PRO A 201 1.18 -2.39 5.78
N ARG A 202 1.61 -2.39 4.53
CA ARG A 202 1.72 -3.60 3.69
C ARG A 202 3.08 -4.25 3.86
N ARG A 203 4.13 -3.45 4.08
CA ARG A 203 5.53 -3.85 4.20
C ARG A 203 5.94 -4.02 5.65
N THR A 204 6.95 -4.85 5.87
CA THR A 204 7.68 -4.88 7.13
C THR A 204 8.70 -3.74 7.17
N LYS A 205 9.19 -3.38 8.36
CA LYS A 205 10.29 -2.43 8.50
C LYS A 205 11.55 -2.86 7.73
N GLN A 206 11.77 -4.17 7.60
CA GLN A 206 12.87 -4.71 6.80
C GLN A 206 12.65 -4.49 5.32
N GLY A 207 11.42 -4.69 4.81
CA GLY A 207 11.08 -4.36 3.42
C GLY A 207 11.34 -2.89 3.08
N ASP A 208 10.99 -1.97 3.99
CA ASP A 208 11.27 -0.55 3.79
C ASP A 208 12.78 -0.24 3.81
N ARG A 209 13.55 -0.86 4.71
CA ARG A 209 15.02 -0.71 4.76
C ARG A 209 15.68 -1.27 3.50
N THR A 210 15.23 -2.43 3.01
CA THR A 210 15.75 -3.02 1.77
C THR A 210 15.51 -2.11 0.59
N LEU A 211 14.29 -1.53 0.45
CA LEU A 211 14.00 -0.58 -0.61
C LEU A 211 14.81 0.72 -0.49
N ALA A 212 15.00 1.26 0.73
CA ALA A 212 15.82 2.44 0.96
C ALA A 212 17.27 2.18 0.51
N ARG A 213 17.87 1.07 0.97
CA ARG A 213 19.22 0.66 0.56
C ARG A 213 19.34 0.55 -0.95
N LEU A 214 18.37 -0.10 -1.61
CA LEU A 214 18.37 -0.26 -3.06
C LEU A 214 18.24 1.06 -3.83
N ARG A 215 17.50 2.03 -3.30
CA ARG A 215 17.42 3.37 -3.89
C ARG A 215 18.76 4.10 -3.83
N ASP A 216 19.52 3.90 -2.76
CA ASP A 216 20.85 4.48 -2.60
C ASP A 216 21.87 3.79 -3.50
N GLU A 217 21.84 2.44 -3.56
CA GLU A 217 22.74 1.63 -4.39
C GLU A 217 22.49 1.84 -5.89
N GLN A 218 21.24 2.03 -6.31
CA GLN A 218 20.83 2.15 -7.70
C GLN A 218 20.42 3.60 -8.05
N HIS A 219 21.12 4.57 -7.47
CA HIS A 219 20.84 6.00 -7.70
C HIS A 219 20.86 6.39 -9.18
N ASP A 220 21.72 5.75 -9.98
CA ASP A 220 21.86 5.98 -11.43
C ASP A 220 20.58 5.65 -12.21
N LEU A 221 19.74 4.73 -11.69
CA LEU A 221 18.44 4.38 -12.27
C LEU A 221 17.31 5.31 -11.81
N SER A 222 17.62 6.35 -11.01
CA SER A 222 16.59 7.26 -10.50
C SER A 222 15.99 8.13 -11.61
N PRO A 223 14.72 8.52 -11.51
CA PRO A 223 14.07 9.41 -12.49
C PRO A 223 14.78 10.74 -12.70
N GLY A 224 15.49 11.24 -11.67
CA GLY A 224 16.26 12.48 -11.76
C GLY A 224 17.46 12.38 -12.71
N MET A 225 18.05 11.21 -12.84
CA MET A 225 19.18 10.94 -13.73
C MET A 225 18.75 10.65 -15.18
N ARG A 226 17.45 10.44 -15.44
CA ARG A 226 16.88 10.09 -16.75
C ARG A 226 17.66 8.95 -17.43
N PRO A 227 17.72 7.76 -16.80
CA PRO A 227 18.51 6.66 -17.32
C PRO A 227 18.02 6.24 -18.71
N ASP A 228 18.99 6.04 -19.62
CA ASP A 228 18.70 5.47 -20.93
C ASP A 228 18.50 3.96 -20.79
N TRP A 229 17.27 3.49 -20.84
CA TRP A 229 16.94 2.08 -20.71
C TRP A 229 17.51 1.21 -21.83
N THR A 230 17.89 1.80 -22.98
CA THR A 230 18.54 1.03 -24.06
C THR A 230 19.95 0.57 -23.64
N VAL A 231 20.63 1.34 -22.78
CA VAL A 231 21.95 1.01 -22.23
C VAL A 231 21.82 0.00 -21.07
N TYR A 232 20.87 0.20 -20.17
CA TYR A 232 20.69 -0.66 -18.98
C TYR A 232 19.94 -1.96 -19.29
N GLY A 233 19.30 -2.05 -20.47
CA GLY A 233 18.56 -3.22 -20.91
C GLY A 233 17.22 -3.44 -20.19
N PRO A 234 16.52 -4.56 -20.53
CA PRO A 234 15.20 -4.86 -19.98
C PRO A 234 15.17 -5.04 -18.46
N GLU A 235 16.21 -5.62 -17.90
CA GLU A 235 16.32 -5.83 -16.45
C GLU A 235 16.54 -4.51 -15.70
N GLY A 236 17.36 -3.61 -16.26
CA GLY A 236 17.55 -2.27 -15.73
C GLY A 236 16.27 -1.44 -15.75
N ALA A 237 15.47 -1.53 -16.81
CA ALA A 237 14.15 -0.89 -16.87
C ALA A 237 13.18 -1.46 -15.83
N ALA A 238 13.10 -2.79 -15.71
CA ALA A 238 12.28 -3.44 -14.69
C ALA A 238 12.68 -3.01 -13.27
N LEU A 239 13.99 -2.95 -13.01
CA LEU A 239 14.55 -2.53 -11.72
C LEU A 239 14.27 -1.05 -11.44
N SER A 240 14.47 -0.17 -12.43
CA SER A 240 14.18 1.26 -12.33
C SER A 240 12.72 1.51 -11.96
N VAL A 241 11.78 0.88 -12.67
CA VAL A 241 10.34 0.95 -12.35
C VAL A 241 10.05 0.30 -11.00
N GLY A 242 10.67 -0.82 -10.68
CA GLY A 242 10.49 -1.53 -9.42
C GLY A 242 10.87 -0.69 -8.21
N ILE A 243 11.99 0.01 -8.25
CA ILE A 243 12.52 0.80 -7.14
C ILE A 243 11.89 2.19 -7.07
N PHE A 244 11.80 2.88 -8.22
CA PHE A 244 11.40 4.30 -8.28
C PHE A 244 9.95 4.52 -8.73
N GLY A 245 9.25 3.45 -9.11
CA GLY A 245 7.84 3.53 -9.51
C GLY A 245 7.62 4.05 -10.93
N THR A 246 6.38 4.46 -11.21
CA THR A 246 5.97 4.96 -12.53
C THR A 246 6.68 6.24 -12.96
N GLY A 247 7.26 6.99 -12.02
CA GLY A 247 8.10 8.15 -12.31
C GLY A 247 9.31 7.81 -13.18
N ALA A 248 9.88 6.62 -13.02
CA ALA A 248 10.97 6.13 -13.83
C ALA A 248 10.56 5.91 -15.31
N MET A 249 9.34 5.41 -15.56
CA MET A 249 8.81 5.27 -16.92
C MET A 249 8.67 6.62 -17.62
N TRP A 250 8.13 7.62 -16.93
CA TRP A 250 7.99 8.97 -17.47
C TRP A 250 9.33 9.68 -17.73
N ALA A 251 10.36 9.36 -16.95
CA ALA A 251 11.66 9.94 -17.08
C ALA A 251 12.47 9.34 -18.25
N SER A 252 12.35 8.02 -18.46
CA SER A 252 13.16 7.26 -19.41
C SER A 252 12.46 6.99 -20.73
N ASP A 253 11.17 6.67 -20.72
CA ASP A 253 10.36 6.42 -21.92
C ASP A 253 8.96 7.04 -21.80
N PRO A 254 8.84 8.36 -22.03
CA PRO A 254 7.55 9.04 -21.97
C PRO A 254 6.56 8.54 -23.02
N ALA A 255 7.01 8.06 -24.18
CA ALA A 255 6.14 7.57 -25.25
C ALA A 255 5.46 6.25 -24.85
N PHE A 256 6.23 5.36 -24.21
CA PHE A 256 5.68 4.12 -23.67
C PHE A 256 4.71 4.38 -22.51
N ALA A 257 5.06 5.29 -21.58
CA ALA A 257 4.20 5.69 -20.48
C ALA A 257 2.85 6.27 -20.98
N ASP A 258 2.89 7.09 -22.04
CA ASP A 258 1.70 7.64 -22.71
C ASP A 258 0.89 6.55 -23.41
N GLY A 259 1.55 5.62 -24.10
CA GLY A 259 0.93 4.45 -24.73
C GLY A 259 0.17 3.57 -23.76
N LEU A 260 0.65 3.48 -22.51
CA LEU A 260 -0.03 2.81 -21.41
C LEU A 260 -1.16 3.65 -20.79
N ALA A 261 -1.35 4.89 -21.21
CA ALA A 261 -2.31 5.86 -20.64
C ALA A 261 -2.11 6.08 -19.12
N LEU A 262 -0.86 6.11 -18.68
CA LEU A 262 -0.52 6.38 -17.28
C LEU A 262 -0.72 7.87 -16.94
N GLN A 263 -1.32 8.16 -15.80
CA GLN A 263 -1.41 9.53 -15.32
C GLN A 263 -0.03 10.01 -14.82
N ARG A 264 0.42 11.15 -15.34
CA ARG A 264 1.63 11.80 -14.83
C ARG A 264 1.35 12.38 -13.44
N ASN A 265 1.97 11.81 -12.42
CA ASN A 265 1.88 12.35 -11.07
C ASN A 265 2.76 13.63 -10.99
N THR A 266 2.15 14.80 -11.13
CA THR A 266 2.85 16.10 -11.11
C THR A 266 3.44 16.47 -9.74
N ASN A 267 3.10 15.72 -8.68
CA ASN A 267 3.62 15.95 -7.33
C ASN A 267 5.02 15.36 -7.07
N ALA A 268 5.69 14.78 -8.07
CA ALA A 268 7.00 14.17 -7.92
C ALA A 268 8.19 15.13 -8.10
N SER A 269 7.96 16.45 -8.22
CA SER A 269 9.01 17.46 -8.29
C SER A 269 9.22 18.15 -6.95
N GLY A 270 9.93 17.50 -6.05
CA GLY A 270 10.37 18.14 -4.79
C GLY A 270 10.81 17.12 -3.75
N GLY A 271 12.13 16.97 -3.62
CA GLY A 271 12.89 16.55 -2.45
C GLY A 271 12.33 15.46 -1.53
N GLY A 272 13.15 14.42 -1.38
CA GLY A 272 13.08 13.31 -0.44
C GLY A 272 12.14 13.47 0.74
N GLU A 273 11.29 12.50 0.84
CA GLU A 273 10.79 11.89 2.07
C GLU A 273 9.70 10.91 1.68
N GLY A 274 9.74 9.72 2.30
CA GLY A 274 8.91 8.56 2.08
C GLY A 274 7.48 8.80 1.57
N GLY A 275 7.31 8.87 0.27
CA GLY A 275 6.01 8.91 -0.38
C GLY A 275 5.31 7.57 -0.17
N SER A 276 4.58 7.45 0.91
CA SER A 276 3.45 6.55 1.01
C SER A 276 2.59 6.82 -0.21
N PHE A 277 2.51 5.87 -1.14
CA PHE A 277 1.43 5.85 -2.11
C PHE A 277 0.14 5.61 -1.33
N GLY A 278 -0.41 6.70 -0.79
CA GLY A 278 -1.77 6.73 -0.33
C GLY A 278 -2.63 6.54 -1.57
N ASP A 279 -3.38 5.48 -1.61
CA ASP A 279 -4.55 5.30 -2.43
C ASP A 279 -5.43 6.55 -2.26
N SER A 280 -5.24 7.55 -3.11
CA SER A 280 -6.24 8.57 -3.36
C SER A 280 -7.17 7.99 -4.41
N ASP A 281 -7.98 7.05 -3.97
CA ASP A 281 -9.12 6.54 -4.70
C ASP A 281 -10.22 7.63 -4.68
N SER A 282 -10.17 8.51 -5.66
CA SER A 282 -11.31 9.32 -6.05
C SER A 282 -11.77 8.83 -7.42
N GLY A 283 -12.72 7.91 -7.43
CA GLY A 283 -13.47 7.55 -8.63
C GLY A 283 -13.56 6.07 -8.92
N GLY A 284 -14.50 5.40 -8.30
CA GLY A 284 -15.37 4.34 -8.80
C GLY A 284 -14.73 3.17 -9.54
N GLY A 285 -14.62 2.01 -8.91
CA GLY A 285 -14.48 0.77 -9.65
C GLY A 285 -13.70 -0.29 -8.90
N GLY A 286 -14.40 -1.06 -8.09
CA GLY A 286 -14.14 -2.41 -7.60
C GLY A 286 -12.73 -2.98 -7.74
N GLY A 287 -11.86 -2.70 -6.80
CA GLY A 287 -10.65 -3.49 -6.57
C GLY A 287 -11.02 -4.83 -5.95
N GLY A 288 -11.47 -5.78 -6.77
CA GLY A 288 -11.60 -7.17 -6.38
C GLY A 288 -10.21 -7.74 -6.14
N GLY A 289 -9.75 -7.71 -4.89
CA GLY A 289 -8.54 -8.42 -4.50
C GLY A 289 -8.68 -9.89 -4.86
N CYS A 290 -7.62 -10.49 -5.43
CA CYS A 290 -7.50 -11.92 -5.69
C CYS A 290 -7.51 -12.72 -4.36
N GLY A 291 -8.62 -12.70 -3.66
CA GLY A 291 -8.88 -13.42 -2.41
C GLY A 291 -9.95 -14.48 -2.58
N GLY A 292 -9.83 -15.36 -3.62
CA GLY A 292 -10.68 -16.52 -3.79
C GLY A 292 -9.97 -17.75 -3.27
N GLY A 293 -10.34 -18.20 -2.03
CA GLY A 293 -9.92 -19.48 -1.49
C GLY A 293 -10.41 -20.61 -2.39
N CYS A 294 -9.50 -21.39 -2.97
CA CYS A 294 -9.79 -22.70 -3.52
C CYS A 294 -10.04 -23.64 -2.36
N GLY A 295 -11.30 -23.82 -1.96
CA GLY A 295 -11.76 -24.91 -1.14
C GLY A 295 -11.70 -26.19 -1.96
N GLY A 296 -10.80 -27.10 -1.55
CA GLY A 296 -10.74 -28.44 -2.08
C GLY A 296 -12.01 -29.20 -1.71
N GLY A 297 -12.59 -29.87 -2.71
CA GLY A 297 -13.52 -30.97 -2.54
C GLY A 297 -12.84 -32.24 -3.01
N SER A 298 -12.75 -33.15 -2.06
CA SER A 298 -12.33 -34.56 -2.24
C SER A 298 -13.10 -35.28 -3.33
#